data_0c5e5a1af38e8a01cf40655ac6766a3b
#
_entry.id   0c5e5a1af38e8a01cf40655ac6766a3b
#
_cell.length_a   1.000
_cell.length_b   1.000
_cell.length_c   1.000
_cell.angle_alpha   90.00
_cell.angle_beta   90.00
_cell.angle_gamma   90.00
#
_symmetry.space_group_name_H-M   'P 1'
#
loop_
_entity.id
_entity.type
_entity.pdbx_description
1 polymer ?
#
loop_
_entity_poly.entity_id
_entity_poly.type
_entity_poly.pdbx_seq_one_letter_code
_entity_poly.pdbx_strand_id
1 'polypeptide(L)'
;MKMMFQYLRSHRKSVALFSVCAAILTVLYILFDVNIRLIAYGWLVCSAVGLVLSVGDFFKYKDKHACLRHLAHEAVDTIDHLPLAQDLMEEDYQRMITALFEDKQQLAYQMRHRMEDMEDYYTTWVHQIKTPISAMRLILQTEFAGSAAKRTGTGEEAGALPPAEADGLRRELEDELFKIEQYVEMVLCYLKLDEQGTDYVLRRCDLDEILRQAVRKYAGQFIRSKNKLLLEETRLAVLTDEKWLSFVIEQLLSNAIKYTRGGEIHITLRQPDTLLITDTGIGIAPEDLPRIFEKGFTGYNGRSDKKSTGIGLYLCRRIAENLGCEISATSTVGIGTTVSLRFVSEACKNVRYE
;
A
#
# COMPACT_ATOMS: atom_id res chain seq x y z
N MET A 1 -23.33 -37.19 -28.13
CA MET A 1 -24.80 -37.05 -28.07
C MET A 1 -25.25 -35.71 -27.44
N LYS A 2 -24.79 -35.28 -26.26
CA LYS A 2 -25.16 -33.99 -25.62
C LYS A 2 -24.89 -32.76 -26.50
N MET A 3 -23.75 -32.69 -27.20
CA MET A 3 -23.33 -31.57 -28.04
C MET A 3 -24.23 -31.36 -29.25
N MET A 4 -24.61 -32.46 -29.93
CA MET A 4 -25.54 -32.44 -31.06
C MET A 4 -26.94 -31.96 -30.63
N PHE A 5 -27.38 -32.37 -29.45
CA PHE A 5 -28.68 -31.93 -28.91
C PHE A 5 -28.68 -30.44 -28.56
N GLN A 6 -27.58 -29.91 -28.01
CA GLN A 6 -27.41 -28.48 -27.75
C GLN A 6 -27.34 -27.66 -29.03
N TYR A 7 -26.64 -28.12 -30.05
CA TYR A 7 -26.60 -27.48 -31.37
C TYR A 7 -28.00 -27.40 -32.01
N LEU A 8 -28.75 -28.52 -32.03
CA LEU A 8 -30.13 -28.52 -32.51
C LEU A 8 -31.06 -27.58 -31.71
N ARG A 9 -30.85 -27.47 -30.41
CA ARG A 9 -31.62 -26.55 -29.56
C ARG A 9 -31.30 -25.08 -29.84
N SER A 10 -30.04 -24.74 -30.16
CA SER A 10 -29.60 -23.40 -30.55
C SER A 10 -30.23 -22.98 -31.90
N HIS A 11 -30.38 -23.92 -32.85
CA HIS A 11 -30.90 -23.63 -34.18
C HIS A 11 -32.41 -23.96 -34.33
N ARG A 12 -33.15 -24.13 -33.21
CA ARG A 12 -34.60 -24.41 -33.23
C ARG A 12 -35.40 -23.42 -34.08
N LYS A 13 -35.05 -22.12 -34.08
CA LYS A 13 -35.75 -21.09 -34.87
C LYS A 13 -35.55 -21.33 -36.36
N SER A 14 -34.34 -21.67 -36.80
CA SER A 14 -34.03 -21.93 -38.21
C SER A 14 -34.70 -23.22 -38.69
N VAL A 15 -34.70 -24.28 -37.87
CA VAL A 15 -35.38 -25.53 -38.18
C VAL A 15 -36.91 -25.32 -38.25
N ALA A 16 -37.48 -24.56 -37.32
CA ALA A 16 -38.91 -24.23 -37.34
C ALA A 16 -39.29 -23.41 -38.57
N LEU A 17 -38.49 -22.39 -38.90
CA LEU A 17 -38.70 -21.56 -40.09
C LEU A 17 -38.67 -22.40 -41.37
N PHE A 18 -37.66 -23.28 -41.48
CA PHE A 18 -37.56 -24.18 -42.64
C PHE A 18 -38.77 -25.11 -42.72
N SER A 19 -39.24 -25.67 -41.62
CA SER A 19 -40.43 -26.51 -41.58
C SER A 19 -41.69 -25.80 -41.97
N VAL A 20 -41.87 -24.53 -41.54
CA VAL A 20 -43.02 -23.68 -41.90
C VAL A 20 -42.98 -23.33 -43.39
N CYS A 21 -41.83 -22.86 -43.90
CA CYS A 21 -41.69 -22.58 -45.35
C CYS A 21 -41.99 -23.82 -46.20
N ALA A 22 -41.52 -24.91 -45.74
CA ALA A 22 -41.74 -26.21 -46.38
C ALA A 22 -43.24 -26.57 -46.42
N ALA A 23 -43.94 -26.44 -45.32
CA ALA A 23 -45.38 -26.68 -45.27
C ALA A 23 -46.16 -25.74 -46.20
N ILE A 24 -45.79 -24.44 -46.23
CA ILE A 24 -46.40 -23.46 -47.13
C ILE A 24 -46.18 -23.81 -48.59
N LEU A 25 -44.96 -24.15 -48.99
CA LEU A 25 -44.67 -24.58 -50.37
C LEU A 25 -45.40 -25.86 -50.74
N THR A 26 -45.53 -26.79 -49.86
CA THR A 26 -46.29 -28.04 -50.13
C THR A 26 -47.75 -27.72 -50.36
N VAL A 27 -48.38 -26.87 -49.57
CA VAL A 27 -49.78 -26.46 -49.76
C VAL A 27 -49.97 -25.72 -51.07
N LEU A 28 -49.05 -24.82 -51.45
CA LEU A 28 -49.10 -24.12 -52.72
C LEU A 28 -49.00 -25.06 -53.92
N TYR A 29 -48.08 -26.05 -53.86
CA TYR A 29 -47.94 -27.03 -54.93
C TYR A 29 -49.16 -27.93 -55.08
N ILE A 30 -49.87 -28.27 -54.01
CA ILE A 30 -51.12 -29.04 -54.05
C ILE A 30 -52.23 -28.19 -54.67
N LEU A 31 -52.30 -26.91 -54.38
CA LEU A 31 -53.29 -25.94 -54.92
C LEU A 31 -53.13 -25.75 -56.42
N PHE A 32 -51.90 -25.81 -56.96
CA PHE A 32 -51.59 -25.61 -58.38
C PHE A 32 -51.51 -26.94 -59.16
N ASP A 33 -51.97 -28.06 -58.61
CA ASP A 33 -52.07 -29.38 -59.26
C ASP A 33 -50.73 -29.89 -59.83
N VAL A 34 -49.63 -29.60 -59.15
CA VAL A 34 -48.27 -29.98 -59.55
C VAL A 34 -48.04 -31.46 -59.29
N ASN A 35 -47.36 -32.11 -60.20
CA ASN A 35 -47.09 -33.57 -60.13
C ASN A 35 -46.30 -33.89 -58.82
N ILE A 36 -46.84 -34.83 -58.02
CA ILE A 36 -46.29 -35.21 -56.73
C ILE A 36 -44.83 -35.67 -56.75
N ARG A 37 -44.37 -36.20 -57.88
CA ARG A 37 -42.98 -36.58 -58.08
C ARG A 37 -42.04 -35.40 -58.06
N LEU A 38 -42.43 -34.28 -58.69
CA LEU A 38 -41.65 -33.05 -58.72
C LEU A 38 -41.52 -32.44 -57.30
N ILE A 39 -42.59 -32.50 -56.55
CA ILE A 39 -42.59 -32.06 -55.13
C ILE A 39 -41.60 -32.88 -54.29
N ALA A 40 -41.62 -34.22 -54.44
CA ALA A 40 -40.71 -35.11 -53.76
C ALA A 40 -39.24 -34.88 -54.12
N TYR A 41 -38.91 -34.61 -55.38
CA TYR A 41 -37.56 -34.25 -55.81
C TYR A 41 -37.11 -32.91 -55.21
N GLY A 42 -37.96 -31.89 -55.23
CA GLY A 42 -37.68 -30.59 -54.64
C GLY A 42 -37.35 -30.72 -53.13
N TRP A 43 -38.12 -31.53 -52.41
CA TRP A 43 -37.89 -31.80 -50.98
C TRP A 43 -36.57 -32.56 -50.75
N LEU A 44 -36.24 -33.52 -51.59
CA LEU A 44 -34.99 -34.30 -51.48
C LEU A 44 -33.77 -33.37 -51.68
N VAL A 45 -33.83 -32.50 -52.70
CA VAL A 45 -32.75 -31.56 -52.95
C VAL A 45 -32.60 -30.55 -51.83
N CYS A 46 -33.72 -29.93 -51.34
CA CYS A 46 -33.68 -28.98 -50.26
C CYS A 46 -33.17 -29.62 -48.95
N SER A 47 -33.57 -30.85 -48.63
CA SER A 47 -33.11 -31.56 -47.47
C SER A 47 -31.62 -31.93 -47.58
N ALA A 48 -31.13 -32.32 -48.75
CA ALA A 48 -29.70 -32.60 -48.99
C ALA A 48 -28.84 -31.36 -48.81
N VAL A 49 -29.24 -30.21 -49.36
CA VAL A 49 -28.54 -28.93 -49.19
C VAL A 49 -28.57 -28.49 -47.74
N GLY A 50 -29.73 -28.57 -47.07
CA GLY A 50 -29.86 -28.23 -45.65
C GLY A 50 -28.97 -29.11 -44.77
N LEU A 51 -28.86 -30.40 -45.07
CA LEU A 51 -27.98 -31.32 -44.34
C LEU A 51 -26.50 -30.93 -44.50
N VAL A 52 -26.06 -30.67 -45.74
CA VAL A 52 -24.66 -30.27 -46.00
C VAL A 52 -24.29 -28.99 -45.24
N LEU A 53 -25.15 -27.96 -45.28
CA LEU A 53 -24.93 -26.73 -44.58
C LEU A 53 -24.90 -26.92 -43.04
N SER A 54 -25.85 -27.72 -42.51
CA SER A 54 -25.89 -28.02 -41.08
C SER A 54 -24.68 -28.81 -40.59
N VAL A 55 -24.14 -29.71 -41.41
CA VAL A 55 -22.91 -30.44 -41.06
C VAL A 55 -21.70 -29.48 -41.02
N GLY A 56 -21.59 -28.61 -42.00
CA GLY A 56 -20.52 -27.57 -42.00
C GLY A 56 -20.55 -26.68 -40.79
N ASP A 57 -21.72 -26.17 -40.41
CA ASP A 57 -21.90 -25.34 -39.22
C ASP A 57 -21.68 -26.10 -37.93
N PHE A 58 -22.03 -27.36 -37.87
CA PHE A 58 -21.78 -28.23 -36.71
C PHE A 58 -20.28 -28.44 -36.46
N PHE A 59 -19.46 -28.59 -37.51
CA PHE A 59 -18.01 -28.70 -37.33
C PHE A 59 -17.41 -27.37 -36.81
N LYS A 60 -17.80 -26.23 -37.35
CA LYS A 60 -17.38 -24.92 -36.84
C LYS A 60 -17.76 -24.73 -35.38
N TYR A 61 -18.99 -25.10 -35.00
CA TYR A 61 -19.47 -25.03 -33.62
C TYR A 61 -18.64 -25.94 -32.70
N LYS A 62 -18.32 -27.17 -33.15
CA LYS A 62 -17.49 -28.08 -32.39
C LYS A 62 -16.07 -27.57 -32.16
N ASP A 63 -15.43 -27.01 -33.20
CA ASP A 63 -14.06 -26.50 -33.11
C ASP A 63 -14.01 -25.25 -32.19
N LYS A 64 -15.00 -24.37 -32.30
CA LYS A 64 -15.14 -23.22 -31.44
C LYS A 64 -15.35 -23.63 -29.98
N HIS A 65 -16.22 -24.60 -29.73
CA HIS A 65 -16.46 -25.12 -28.38
C HIS A 65 -15.21 -25.80 -27.79
N ALA A 66 -14.44 -26.52 -28.59
CA ALA A 66 -13.19 -27.14 -28.16
C ALA A 66 -12.15 -26.12 -27.79
N CYS A 67 -12.01 -25.06 -28.61
CA CYS A 67 -11.12 -23.93 -28.35
C CYS A 67 -11.49 -23.20 -27.04
N LEU A 68 -12.76 -22.85 -26.85
CA LEU A 68 -13.23 -22.20 -25.62
C LEU A 68 -13.05 -23.08 -24.37
N ARG A 69 -13.21 -24.40 -24.50
CA ARG A 69 -12.99 -25.33 -23.40
C ARG A 69 -11.52 -25.47 -23.04
N HIS A 70 -10.62 -25.42 -24.02
CA HIS A 70 -9.17 -25.41 -23.80
C HIS A 70 -8.75 -24.13 -23.10
N LEU A 71 -9.22 -22.99 -23.59
CA LEU A 71 -9.00 -21.69 -22.96
C LEU A 71 -9.54 -21.64 -21.53
N ALA A 72 -10.70 -22.23 -21.24
CA ALA A 72 -11.25 -22.27 -19.88
C ALA A 72 -10.38 -23.09 -18.90
N HIS A 73 -9.60 -24.06 -19.39
CA HIS A 73 -8.67 -24.84 -18.57
C HIS A 73 -7.27 -24.20 -18.46
N GLU A 74 -6.81 -23.50 -19.50
CA GLU A 74 -5.52 -22.82 -19.54
C GLU A 74 -5.61 -21.30 -19.24
N ALA A 75 -6.82 -20.77 -19.11
CA ALA A 75 -7.14 -19.35 -19.04
C ALA A 75 -6.62 -18.64 -17.80
N VAL A 76 -5.42 -18.98 -17.37
CA VAL A 76 -4.83 -18.23 -16.27
C VAL A 76 -3.96 -17.09 -16.79
N ASP A 77 -3.32 -17.21 -17.96
CA ASP A 77 -2.23 -16.30 -18.30
C ASP A 77 -2.37 -15.50 -19.61
N THR A 78 -3.19 -15.89 -20.61
CA THR A 78 -3.31 -15.15 -21.87
C THR A 78 -4.70 -15.23 -22.52
N ILE A 79 -5.16 -14.09 -23.06
CA ILE A 79 -6.41 -13.98 -23.87
C ILE A 79 -6.12 -14.04 -25.38
N ASP A 80 -4.86 -14.14 -25.77
CA ASP A 80 -4.42 -13.98 -27.19
C ASP A 80 -5.01 -14.97 -28.18
N HIS A 81 -5.70 -16.01 -27.69
CA HIS A 81 -6.26 -17.09 -28.52
C HIS A 81 -7.79 -17.20 -28.49
N LEU A 82 -8.48 -16.06 -28.26
CA LEU A 82 -9.94 -16.04 -28.40
C LEU A 82 -10.34 -16.32 -29.85
N PRO A 83 -11.31 -17.22 -30.13
CA PRO A 83 -11.78 -17.47 -31.49
C PRO A 83 -12.42 -16.19 -32.05
N LEU A 84 -12.28 -15.97 -33.36
CA LEU A 84 -12.86 -14.78 -34.02
C LEU A 84 -14.36 -14.70 -33.73
N ALA A 85 -14.81 -13.51 -33.32
CA ALA A 85 -16.22 -13.24 -33.10
C ALA A 85 -16.98 -13.34 -34.45
N GLN A 86 -18.10 -14.02 -34.45
CA GLN A 86 -18.93 -14.18 -35.62
C GLN A 86 -20.19 -13.30 -35.60
N ASP A 87 -20.51 -12.76 -34.42
CA ASP A 87 -21.70 -11.92 -34.18
C ASP A 87 -21.35 -10.78 -33.24
N LEU A 88 -22.07 -9.68 -33.32
CA LEU A 88 -21.94 -8.48 -32.44
C LEU A 88 -22.02 -8.86 -30.94
N MET A 89 -22.89 -9.81 -30.59
CA MET A 89 -23.00 -10.27 -29.20
C MET A 89 -21.72 -10.97 -28.72
N GLU A 90 -21.08 -11.75 -29.59
CA GLU A 90 -19.80 -12.37 -29.25
C GLU A 90 -18.69 -11.36 -29.12
N GLU A 91 -18.68 -10.33 -29.95
CA GLU A 91 -17.74 -9.22 -29.85
C GLU A 91 -17.89 -8.47 -28.55
N ASP A 92 -19.13 -8.21 -28.11
CA ASP A 92 -19.42 -7.57 -26.84
C ASP A 92 -18.98 -8.43 -25.64
N TYR A 93 -19.24 -9.75 -25.70
CA TYR A 93 -18.75 -10.69 -24.66
C TYR A 93 -17.22 -10.75 -24.63
N GLN A 94 -16.56 -10.75 -25.77
CA GLN A 94 -15.10 -10.75 -25.84
C GLN A 94 -14.52 -9.46 -25.28
N ARG A 95 -15.08 -8.29 -25.61
CA ARG A 95 -14.68 -7.01 -25.01
C ARG A 95 -14.82 -7.02 -23.48
N MET A 96 -15.94 -7.57 -22.98
CA MET A 96 -16.16 -7.65 -21.54
C MET A 96 -15.17 -8.59 -20.86
N ILE A 97 -14.86 -9.74 -21.47
CA ILE A 97 -13.87 -10.69 -20.97
C ILE A 97 -12.47 -10.07 -20.97
N THR A 98 -12.09 -9.37 -22.05
CA THR A 98 -10.80 -8.67 -22.15
C THR A 98 -10.68 -7.59 -21.08
N ALA A 99 -11.70 -6.77 -20.88
CA ALA A 99 -11.71 -5.75 -19.84
C ALA A 99 -11.58 -6.35 -18.42
N LEU A 100 -12.29 -7.44 -18.14
CA LEU A 100 -12.17 -8.14 -16.85
C LEU A 100 -10.78 -8.76 -16.63
N PHE A 101 -10.16 -9.23 -17.71
CA PHE A 101 -8.82 -9.80 -17.63
C PHE A 101 -7.75 -8.73 -17.41
N GLU A 102 -7.86 -7.60 -18.09
CA GLU A 102 -6.99 -6.44 -17.88
C GLU A 102 -7.09 -5.93 -16.43
N ASP A 103 -8.32 -5.81 -15.92
CA ASP A 103 -8.57 -5.40 -14.53
C ASP A 103 -7.97 -6.41 -13.52
N LYS A 104 -8.15 -7.72 -13.78
CA LYS A 104 -7.51 -8.78 -12.98
C LYS A 104 -5.98 -8.70 -13.01
N GLN A 105 -5.38 -8.48 -14.19
CA GLN A 105 -3.92 -8.34 -14.32
C GLN A 105 -3.42 -7.11 -13.58
N GLN A 106 -4.12 -5.99 -13.71
CA GLN A 106 -3.78 -4.76 -13.00
C GLN A 106 -3.85 -4.96 -11.48
N LEU A 107 -4.90 -5.61 -10.99
CA LEU A 107 -5.03 -5.94 -9.57
C LEU A 107 -3.92 -6.89 -9.08
N ALA A 108 -3.60 -7.93 -9.85
CA ALA A 108 -2.53 -8.85 -9.52
C ALA A 108 -1.15 -8.16 -9.51
N TYR A 109 -0.90 -7.25 -10.45
CA TYR A 109 0.31 -6.42 -10.49
C TYR A 109 0.40 -5.52 -9.26
N GLN A 110 -0.67 -4.82 -8.92
CA GLN A 110 -0.73 -3.97 -7.73
C GLN A 110 -0.50 -4.77 -6.43
N MET A 111 -1.11 -5.96 -6.32
CA MET A 111 -0.89 -6.83 -5.16
C MET A 111 0.55 -7.31 -5.06
N ARG A 112 1.16 -7.71 -6.17
CA ARG A 112 2.57 -8.14 -6.20
C ARG A 112 3.49 -7.01 -5.78
N HIS A 113 3.30 -5.82 -6.33
CA HIS A 113 4.10 -4.64 -5.98
C HIS A 113 3.95 -4.26 -4.51
N ARG A 114 2.74 -4.36 -3.95
CA ARG A 114 2.52 -4.16 -2.51
C ARG A 114 3.24 -5.22 -1.66
N MET A 115 3.26 -6.49 -2.10
CA MET A 115 3.98 -7.54 -1.39
C MET A 115 5.49 -7.33 -1.41
N GLU A 116 6.07 -6.99 -2.56
CA GLU A 116 7.50 -6.65 -2.71
C GLU A 116 7.86 -5.46 -1.82
N ASP A 117 7.07 -4.40 -1.84
CA ASP A 117 7.23 -3.24 -0.97
C ASP A 117 7.19 -3.59 0.52
N MET A 118 6.33 -4.53 0.90
CA MET A 118 6.18 -4.96 2.28
C MET A 118 7.36 -5.85 2.72
N GLU A 119 7.87 -6.69 1.83
CA GLU A 119 9.02 -7.57 2.07
C GLU A 119 10.32 -6.78 2.28
N ASP A 120 10.57 -5.78 1.44
CA ASP A 120 11.69 -4.84 1.59
C ASP A 120 11.61 -4.06 2.90
N TYR A 121 10.39 -3.65 3.27
CA TYR A 121 10.13 -2.97 4.52
C TYR A 121 10.41 -3.85 5.74
N TYR A 122 9.91 -5.08 5.77
CA TYR A 122 10.16 -6.02 6.87
C TYR A 122 11.65 -6.33 7.02
N THR A 123 12.36 -6.50 5.93
CA THR A 123 13.80 -6.75 5.95
C THR A 123 14.55 -5.58 6.60
N THR A 124 14.25 -4.36 6.19
CA THR A 124 14.84 -3.14 6.77
C THR A 124 14.50 -3.03 8.27
N TRP A 125 13.26 -3.28 8.64
CA TRP A 125 12.79 -3.21 10.03
C TRP A 125 13.47 -4.25 10.94
N VAL A 126 13.59 -5.50 10.49
CA VAL A 126 14.29 -6.55 11.25
C VAL A 126 15.73 -6.14 11.53
N HIS A 127 16.41 -5.55 10.55
CA HIS A 127 17.78 -5.04 10.73
C HIS A 127 17.84 -3.89 11.74
N GLN A 128 16.86 -2.98 11.73
CA GLN A 128 16.82 -1.83 12.65
C GLN A 128 16.55 -2.25 14.10
N ILE A 129 15.73 -3.27 14.33
CA ILE A 129 15.49 -3.83 15.69
C ILE A 129 16.69 -4.68 16.17
N LYS A 130 17.33 -5.44 15.28
CA LYS A 130 18.47 -6.28 15.64
C LYS A 130 19.64 -5.45 16.17
N THR A 131 19.85 -4.24 15.66
CA THR A 131 20.96 -3.35 16.08
C THR A 131 20.89 -2.96 17.54
N PRO A 132 19.79 -2.33 18.06
CA PRO A 132 19.68 -1.97 19.47
C PRO A 132 19.65 -3.21 20.40
N ILE A 133 19.04 -4.31 19.97
CA ILE A 133 19.11 -5.57 20.73
C ILE A 133 20.55 -6.05 20.89
N SER A 134 21.35 -5.98 19.81
CA SER A 134 22.75 -6.37 19.86
C SER A 134 23.58 -5.43 20.72
N ALA A 135 23.28 -4.12 20.69
CA ALA A 135 23.92 -3.13 21.56
C ALA A 135 23.59 -3.40 23.05
N MET A 136 22.34 -3.61 23.40
CA MET A 136 21.94 -3.99 24.78
C MET A 136 22.64 -5.28 25.23
N ARG A 137 22.72 -6.29 24.35
CA ARG A 137 23.39 -7.55 24.67
C ARG A 137 24.89 -7.33 24.93
N LEU A 138 25.56 -6.48 24.13
CA LEU A 138 26.97 -6.13 24.33
C LEU A 138 27.18 -5.38 25.64
N ILE A 139 26.36 -4.39 25.96
CA ILE A 139 26.38 -3.64 27.20
C ILE A 139 26.27 -4.59 28.41
N LEU A 140 25.29 -5.50 28.40
CA LEU A 140 25.13 -6.49 29.45
C LEU A 140 26.33 -7.45 29.55
N GLN A 141 26.90 -7.90 28.40
CA GLN A 141 28.06 -8.80 28.42
C GLN A 141 29.35 -8.15 28.94
N THR A 142 29.61 -6.88 28.60
CA THR A 142 30.78 -6.15 29.09
C THR A 142 30.73 -5.97 30.61
N GLU A 143 29.56 -5.69 31.17
CA GLU A 143 29.37 -5.56 32.60
C GLU A 143 29.49 -6.89 33.35
N PHE A 144 28.94 -7.98 32.80
CA PHE A 144 29.10 -9.32 33.40
C PHE A 144 30.57 -9.80 33.30
N ALA A 145 31.29 -9.51 32.22
CA ALA A 145 32.69 -9.85 32.09
C ALA A 145 33.58 -9.02 33.05
N GLY A 146 33.33 -7.72 33.19
CA GLY A 146 33.98 -6.85 34.16
C GLY A 146 33.75 -7.28 35.61
N SER A 147 32.54 -7.73 35.96
CA SER A 147 32.23 -8.30 37.27
C SER A 147 32.92 -9.64 37.52
N ALA A 148 33.09 -10.49 36.49
CA ALA A 148 33.80 -11.76 36.61
C ALA A 148 35.31 -11.58 36.75
N ALA A 149 35.92 -10.62 36.03
CA ALA A 149 37.33 -10.31 36.16
C ALA A 149 37.70 -9.71 37.53
N LYS A 150 36.82 -8.95 38.16
CA LYS A 150 36.99 -8.47 39.54
C LYS A 150 36.85 -9.58 40.57
N ARG A 151 36.25 -10.72 40.24
CA ARG A 151 36.10 -11.89 41.15
C ARG A 151 37.34 -12.77 41.28
N THR A 152 38.33 -12.66 40.40
CA THR A 152 39.57 -13.47 40.43
C THR A 152 40.70 -12.82 41.20
N GLY A 153 40.50 -11.62 41.75
CA GLY A 153 41.50 -10.93 42.60
C GLY A 153 40.92 -10.75 44.01
N THR A 154 41.36 -11.64 44.93
CA THR A 154 41.30 -11.51 46.40
C THR A 154 39.97 -11.10 47.05
N GLY A 155 39.28 -12.04 47.60
CA GLY A 155 38.43 -12.18 48.82
C GLY A 155 37.76 -10.92 49.42
N GLU A 156 37.14 -10.06 48.66
CA GLU A 156 36.21 -9.09 49.19
C GLU A 156 34.85 -9.24 48.54
N GLU A 157 33.76 -9.08 49.32
CA GLU A 157 32.38 -9.31 49.00
C GLU A 157 32.01 -8.76 47.62
N ALA A 158 31.23 -9.53 46.87
CA ALA A 158 30.69 -9.15 45.55
C ALA A 158 29.89 -7.84 45.66
N GLY A 159 30.59 -6.71 45.65
CA GLY A 159 30.02 -5.38 45.70
C GLY A 159 29.14 -5.13 44.50
N ALA A 160 27.94 -4.68 44.74
CA ALA A 160 27.08 -4.11 43.74
C ALA A 160 27.87 -3.03 42.94
N LEU A 161 27.61 -2.90 41.67
CA LEU A 161 28.14 -1.82 40.85
C LEU A 161 28.01 -0.49 41.60
N PRO A 162 29.01 0.40 41.55
CA PRO A 162 28.87 1.74 42.08
C PRO A 162 27.60 2.38 41.55
N PRO A 163 26.80 3.07 42.39
CA PRO A 163 25.51 3.62 41.95
C PRO A 163 25.57 4.45 40.68
N ALA A 164 26.68 5.18 40.50
CA ALA A 164 26.87 6.01 39.29
C ALA A 164 27.11 5.17 38.01
N GLU A 165 27.79 4.04 38.09
CA GLU A 165 28.02 3.12 36.95
C GLU A 165 26.70 2.36 36.61
N ALA A 166 25.99 1.90 37.64
CA ALA A 166 24.67 1.27 37.46
C ALA A 166 23.64 2.21 36.82
N ASP A 167 23.62 3.47 37.24
CA ASP A 167 22.76 4.51 36.63
C ASP A 167 23.16 4.82 35.19
N GLY A 168 24.46 4.80 34.84
CA GLY A 168 24.94 4.96 33.47
C GLY A 168 24.43 3.82 32.55
N LEU A 169 24.66 2.59 32.98
CA LEU A 169 24.22 1.37 32.30
C LEU A 169 22.70 1.35 32.08
N ARG A 170 21.94 1.65 33.12
CA ARG A 170 20.48 1.71 33.04
C ARG A 170 20.03 2.71 31.98
N ARG A 171 20.63 3.90 31.91
CA ARG A 171 20.30 4.92 30.91
C ARG A 171 20.61 4.47 29.49
N GLU A 172 21.74 3.80 29.28
CA GLU A 172 22.11 3.27 27.97
C GLU A 172 21.12 2.17 27.49
N LEU A 173 20.71 1.29 28.41
CA LEU A 173 19.70 0.28 28.10
C LEU A 173 18.32 0.88 27.82
N GLU A 174 17.90 1.89 28.60
CA GLU A 174 16.66 2.65 28.38
C GLU A 174 16.66 3.31 27.00
N ASP A 175 17.82 3.83 26.54
CA ASP A 175 17.94 4.44 25.24
C ASP A 175 17.80 3.44 24.07
N GLU A 176 18.40 2.28 24.21
CA GLU A 176 18.27 1.24 23.19
C GLU A 176 16.84 0.67 23.17
N LEU A 177 16.22 0.51 24.33
CA LEU A 177 14.82 0.11 24.43
C LEU A 177 13.88 1.13 23.78
N PHE A 178 14.09 2.42 24.04
CA PHE A 178 13.30 3.48 23.43
C PHE A 178 13.39 3.48 21.89
N LYS A 179 14.57 3.18 21.33
CA LYS A 179 14.72 3.03 19.87
C LYS A 179 13.88 1.86 19.33
N ILE A 180 13.84 0.73 20.06
CA ILE A 180 13.00 -0.40 19.68
C ILE A 180 11.52 -0.01 19.68
N GLU A 181 11.05 0.67 20.73
CA GLU A 181 9.67 1.14 20.82
C GLU A 181 9.31 2.05 19.65
N GLN A 182 10.18 2.99 19.28
CA GLN A 182 9.97 3.85 18.11
C GLN A 182 9.88 3.06 16.80
N TYR A 183 10.74 2.05 16.63
CA TYR A 183 10.67 1.21 15.41
C TYR A 183 9.38 0.40 15.37
N VAL A 184 8.93 -0.14 16.49
CA VAL A 184 7.65 -0.87 16.59
C VAL A 184 6.47 0.06 16.28
N GLU A 185 6.44 1.25 16.87
CA GLU A 185 5.40 2.26 16.57
C GLU A 185 5.36 2.63 15.08
N MET A 186 6.54 2.81 14.46
CA MET A 186 6.65 3.10 13.03
C MET A 186 6.09 1.97 12.15
N VAL A 187 6.37 0.71 12.50
CA VAL A 187 5.83 -0.46 11.78
C VAL A 187 4.33 -0.55 11.91
N LEU A 188 3.81 -0.40 13.13
CA LEU A 188 2.37 -0.44 13.37
C LEU A 188 1.64 0.71 12.65
N CYS A 189 2.27 1.88 12.59
CA CYS A 189 1.76 3.01 11.83
C CYS A 189 1.71 2.70 10.32
N TYR A 190 2.81 2.16 9.77
CA TYR A 190 2.88 1.78 8.34
C TYR A 190 1.79 0.77 7.97
N LEU A 191 1.63 -0.31 8.77
CA LEU A 191 0.62 -1.34 8.52
C LEU A 191 -0.80 -0.77 8.53
N LYS A 192 -1.10 0.09 9.51
CA LYS A 192 -2.42 0.71 9.61
C LYS A 192 -2.72 1.69 8.49
N LEU A 193 -1.72 2.40 7.97
CA LEU A 193 -1.90 3.33 6.85
C LEU A 193 -2.21 2.61 5.52
N ASP A 194 -1.77 1.36 5.37
CA ASP A 194 -1.96 0.57 4.14
C ASP A 194 -3.28 -0.23 4.15
N GLU A 195 -3.95 -0.34 5.31
CA GLU A 195 -5.28 -0.94 5.43
C GLU A 195 -6.32 -0.01 4.78
N GLN A 196 -7.09 -0.56 3.83
CA GLN A 196 -8.24 0.14 3.25
C GLN A 196 -9.31 0.30 4.34
N GLY A 197 -9.53 1.53 4.81
CA GLY A 197 -10.55 1.84 5.80
C GLY A 197 -9.98 2.19 7.18
N THR A 198 -8.79 2.78 7.26
CA THR A 198 -8.30 3.36 8.51
C THR A 198 -9.29 4.43 8.97
N ASP A 199 -10.07 4.13 10.02
CA ASP A 199 -11.02 5.06 10.61
C ASP A 199 -10.25 6.14 11.38
N TYR A 200 -10.16 7.35 10.80
CA TYR A 200 -9.65 8.53 11.50
C TYR A 200 -10.74 9.11 12.37
N VAL A 201 -10.47 9.20 13.67
CA VAL A 201 -11.40 9.81 14.64
C VAL A 201 -11.06 11.29 14.79
N LEU A 202 -11.63 12.12 13.90
CA LEU A 202 -11.37 13.55 13.93
C LEU A 202 -12.13 14.22 15.08
N ARG A 203 -11.40 14.95 15.93
CA ARG A 203 -11.94 15.75 17.03
C ARG A 203 -11.17 17.06 17.17
N ARG A 204 -11.76 18.03 17.86
CA ARG A 204 -11.03 19.26 18.21
C ARG A 204 -10.05 18.96 19.34
N CYS A 205 -8.76 19.08 19.03
CA CYS A 205 -7.66 18.84 19.96
C CYS A 205 -6.90 20.14 20.21
N ASP A 206 -6.45 20.33 21.46
CA ASP A 206 -5.51 21.40 21.80
C ASP A 206 -4.11 21.01 21.31
N LEU A 207 -3.58 21.80 20.37
CA LEU A 207 -2.26 21.54 19.80
C LEU A 207 -1.15 21.65 20.86
N ASP A 208 -1.29 22.57 21.84
CA ASP A 208 -0.30 22.74 22.90
C ASP A 208 -0.22 21.53 23.82
N GLU A 209 -1.33 20.81 24.01
CA GLU A 209 -1.33 19.58 24.79
C GLU A 209 -0.58 18.47 24.05
N ILE A 210 -0.83 18.29 22.77
CA ILE A 210 -0.13 17.30 21.92
C ILE A 210 1.38 17.60 21.90
N LEU A 211 1.76 18.86 21.70
CA LEU A 211 3.16 19.29 21.70
C LEU A 211 3.85 19.01 23.06
N ARG A 212 3.18 19.33 24.17
CA ARG A 212 3.72 19.07 25.51
C ARG A 212 3.91 17.57 25.78
N GLN A 213 2.99 16.72 25.34
CA GLN A 213 3.09 15.26 25.48
C GLN A 213 4.29 14.74 24.66
N ALA A 214 4.41 15.14 23.40
CA ALA A 214 5.53 14.76 22.53
C ALA A 214 6.87 15.21 23.13
N VAL A 215 6.98 16.46 23.59
CA VAL A 215 8.21 16.97 24.22
C VAL A 215 8.58 16.18 25.49
N ARG A 216 7.61 15.83 26.32
CA ARG A 216 7.85 15.00 27.53
C ARG A 216 8.40 13.63 27.17
N LYS A 217 7.88 12.97 26.15
CA LYS A 217 8.35 11.68 25.66
C LYS A 217 9.82 11.72 25.24
N TYR A 218 10.25 12.83 24.64
CA TYR A 218 11.63 13.03 24.15
C TYR A 218 12.55 13.80 25.11
N ALA A 219 12.10 14.16 26.32
CA ALA A 219 12.88 14.98 27.27
C ALA A 219 14.27 14.39 27.58
N GLY A 220 14.36 13.07 27.78
CA GLY A 220 15.64 12.38 27.99
C GLY A 220 16.62 12.57 26.83
N GLN A 221 16.14 12.56 25.60
CA GLN A 221 16.97 12.69 24.40
C GLN A 221 17.46 14.16 24.22
N PHE A 222 16.61 15.16 24.51
CA PHE A 222 17.02 16.57 24.53
C PHE A 222 18.18 16.80 25.49
N ILE A 223 18.11 16.24 26.69
CA ILE A 223 19.18 16.38 27.72
C ILE A 223 20.48 15.74 27.21
N ARG A 224 20.42 14.53 26.65
CA ARG A 224 21.60 13.78 26.20
C ARG A 224 22.26 14.42 24.97
N SER A 225 21.50 14.90 24.01
CA SER A 225 22.00 15.62 22.84
C SER A 225 22.47 17.03 23.14
N LYS A 226 22.25 17.49 24.40
CA LYS A 226 22.52 18.87 24.85
C LYS A 226 21.83 19.94 23.99
N ASN A 227 20.66 19.59 23.46
CA ASN A 227 19.87 20.51 22.65
C ASN A 227 18.97 21.35 23.54
N LYS A 228 18.88 22.63 23.24
CA LYS A 228 17.96 23.55 23.89
C LYS A 228 16.63 23.55 23.15
N LEU A 229 15.53 23.37 23.86
CA LEU A 229 14.18 23.44 23.32
C LEU A 229 13.58 24.80 23.62
N LEU A 230 13.03 25.46 22.60
CA LEU A 230 12.22 26.64 22.70
C LEU A 230 10.82 26.34 22.18
N LEU A 231 9.86 26.23 23.09
CA LEU A 231 8.45 25.93 22.78
C LEU A 231 7.62 27.19 23.07
N GLU A 232 7.01 27.74 22.01
CA GLU A 232 6.05 28.84 22.14
C GLU A 232 4.62 28.25 22.22
N GLU A 233 3.77 28.93 23.04
CA GLU A 233 2.35 28.58 23.11
C GLU A 233 1.67 28.90 21.79
N THR A 234 0.99 27.92 21.19
CA THR A 234 0.30 28.10 19.92
C THR A 234 -1.12 28.63 20.08
N ARG A 235 -1.78 28.27 21.18
CA ARG A 235 -3.20 28.59 21.50
C ARG A 235 -4.12 28.21 20.34
N LEU A 236 -3.77 27.13 19.62
CA LEU A 236 -4.50 26.65 18.45
C LEU A 236 -5.23 25.35 18.79
N ALA A 237 -6.54 25.32 18.51
CA ALA A 237 -7.31 24.08 18.48
C ALA A 237 -7.46 23.63 17.04
N VAL A 238 -7.05 22.41 16.74
CA VAL A 238 -7.09 21.78 15.41
C VAL A 238 -8.10 20.65 15.35
N LEU A 239 -8.78 20.52 14.22
CA LEU A 239 -9.62 19.33 13.96
C LEU A 239 -8.75 18.23 13.39
N THR A 240 -8.48 17.21 14.20
CA THR A 240 -7.51 16.16 13.84
C THR A 240 -7.77 14.88 14.61
N ASP A 241 -7.11 13.81 14.22
CA ASP A 241 -6.93 12.63 15.07
C ASP A 241 -5.66 12.81 15.91
N GLU A 242 -5.85 12.90 17.24
CA GLU A 242 -4.79 13.17 18.21
C GLU A 242 -3.64 12.16 18.10
N LYS A 243 -3.95 10.88 17.93
CA LYS A 243 -2.96 9.81 17.86
C LYS A 243 -2.07 9.93 16.62
N TRP A 244 -2.69 10.18 15.46
CA TRP A 244 -1.96 10.31 14.21
C TRP A 244 -1.15 11.60 14.14
N LEU A 245 -1.69 12.70 14.65
CA LEU A 245 -0.95 13.98 14.74
C LEU A 245 0.20 13.88 15.71
N SER A 246 0.01 13.23 16.87
CA SER A 246 1.10 12.98 17.85
C SER A 246 2.25 12.22 17.20
N PHE A 247 1.96 11.14 16.43
CA PHE A 247 2.99 10.41 15.69
C PHE A 247 3.80 11.32 14.74
N VAL A 248 3.11 12.19 13.97
CA VAL A 248 3.80 13.12 13.06
C VAL A 248 4.74 14.05 13.85
N ILE A 249 4.24 14.68 14.91
CA ILE A 249 5.02 15.62 15.74
C ILE A 249 6.21 14.89 16.38
N GLU A 250 6.01 13.72 16.93
CA GLU A 250 7.06 12.89 17.54
C GLU A 250 8.15 12.53 16.53
N GLN A 251 7.75 12.14 15.32
CA GLN A 251 8.70 11.80 14.27
C GLN A 251 9.52 13.01 13.80
N LEU A 252 8.89 14.19 13.70
CA LEU A 252 9.58 15.42 13.36
C LEU A 252 10.56 15.84 14.47
N LEU A 253 10.16 15.73 15.75
CA LEU A 253 11.04 15.97 16.90
C LEU A 253 12.21 14.98 16.95
N SER A 254 11.96 13.70 16.72
CA SER A 254 12.99 12.67 16.63
C SER A 254 14.05 13.03 15.58
N ASN A 255 13.63 13.47 14.40
CA ASN A 255 14.54 13.91 13.35
C ASN A 255 15.32 15.16 13.77
N ALA A 256 14.65 16.18 14.30
CA ALA A 256 15.32 17.40 14.77
C ALA A 256 16.40 17.10 15.81
N ILE A 257 16.10 16.26 16.81
CA ILE A 257 17.06 15.84 17.85
C ILE A 257 18.23 15.05 17.25
N LYS A 258 17.94 14.13 16.33
CA LYS A 258 18.94 13.26 15.70
C LYS A 258 19.98 14.05 14.92
N TYR A 259 19.56 15.08 14.19
CA TYR A 259 20.43 15.84 13.30
C TYR A 259 20.98 17.14 13.92
N THR A 260 20.61 17.45 15.18
CA THR A 260 21.12 18.58 15.94
C THR A 260 21.92 18.08 17.14
N ARG A 261 23.12 18.59 17.34
CA ARG A 261 23.97 18.29 18.52
C ARG A 261 24.44 19.58 19.17
N GLY A 262 24.02 19.80 20.41
CA GLY A 262 24.39 21.01 21.18
C GLY A 262 23.83 22.28 20.56
N GLY A 263 22.72 22.19 19.83
CA GLY A 263 22.04 23.30 19.18
C GLY A 263 20.69 23.64 19.80
N GLU A 264 19.84 24.27 19.02
CA GLU A 264 18.51 24.69 19.42
C GLU A 264 17.44 24.07 18.52
N ILE A 265 16.30 23.70 19.13
CA ILE A 265 15.10 23.27 18.42
C ILE A 265 13.97 24.19 18.84
N HIS A 266 13.35 24.85 17.88
CA HIS A 266 12.29 25.83 18.06
C HIS A 266 10.97 25.24 17.53
N ILE A 267 9.93 25.32 18.36
CA ILE A 267 8.56 24.97 17.99
C ILE A 267 7.74 26.21 18.09
N THR A 268 7.27 26.75 16.97
CA THR A 268 6.54 28.00 16.86
C THR A 268 5.33 27.89 15.96
N LEU A 269 4.36 28.78 16.11
CA LEU A 269 3.21 28.88 15.23
C LEU A 269 3.34 30.11 14.32
N ARG A 270 3.46 29.89 13.02
CA ARG A 270 3.28 30.96 12.04
C ARG A 270 1.77 31.07 11.73
N GLN A 271 1.22 32.18 12.22
CA GLN A 271 -0.20 32.47 12.06
C GLN A 271 -0.64 32.41 10.59
N PRO A 272 -1.89 31.93 10.29
CA PRO A 272 -2.90 31.56 11.30
C PRO A 272 -2.88 30.06 11.68
N ASP A 273 -2.20 29.18 10.93
CA ASP A 273 -2.47 27.75 10.95
C ASP A 273 -1.25 26.86 10.67
N THR A 274 -0.05 27.37 10.75
CA THR A 274 1.17 26.66 10.34
C THR A 274 2.12 26.45 11.51
N LEU A 275 2.23 25.20 11.98
CA LEU A 275 3.22 24.79 12.96
C LEU A 275 4.59 24.67 12.30
N LEU A 276 5.61 25.28 12.90
CA LEU A 276 7.01 25.21 12.49
C LEU A 276 7.82 24.46 13.54
N ILE A 277 8.58 23.47 13.10
CA ILE A 277 9.62 22.82 13.90
C ILE A 277 10.95 23.11 13.21
N THR A 278 11.75 23.96 13.83
CA THR A 278 13.03 24.45 13.30
C THR A 278 14.17 23.92 14.15
N ASP A 279 15.16 23.32 13.53
CA ASP A 279 16.40 22.89 14.16
C ASP A 279 17.60 23.68 13.62
N THR A 280 18.66 23.78 14.43
CA THR A 280 19.96 24.37 14.05
C THR A 280 20.98 23.28 13.74
N GLY A 281 20.54 22.19 13.14
CA GLY A 281 21.38 21.02 12.85
C GLY A 281 22.19 21.15 11.57
N ILE A 282 22.60 20.00 11.05
CA ILE A 282 23.49 19.91 9.87
C ILE A 282 22.83 20.41 8.56
N GLY A 283 21.51 20.53 8.54
CA GLY A 283 20.76 20.86 7.34
C GLY A 283 20.71 19.75 6.30
N ILE A 284 20.01 20.00 5.19
CA ILE A 284 19.77 19.06 4.09
C ILE A 284 20.28 19.69 2.80
N ALA A 285 20.95 18.90 1.97
CA ALA A 285 21.43 19.34 0.67
C ALA A 285 20.25 19.71 -0.26
N PRO A 286 20.38 20.76 -1.10
CA PRO A 286 19.30 21.20 -1.99
C PRO A 286 18.80 20.10 -2.93
N GLU A 287 19.67 19.22 -3.40
CA GLU A 287 19.35 18.08 -4.26
C GLU A 287 18.54 17.00 -3.53
N ASP A 288 18.71 16.84 -2.22
CA ASP A 288 18.00 15.85 -1.40
C ASP A 288 16.62 16.38 -0.94
N LEU A 289 16.50 17.70 -0.75
CA LEU A 289 15.33 18.32 -0.15
C LEU A 289 13.98 17.96 -0.82
N PRO A 290 13.85 17.88 -2.15
CA PRO A 290 12.60 17.46 -2.79
C PRO A 290 12.20 16.01 -2.50
N ARG A 291 13.17 15.17 -2.13
CA ARG A 291 13.05 13.73 -2.00
C ARG A 291 12.91 13.20 -0.58
N ILE A 292 13.08 14.04 0.42
CA ILE A 292 13.07 13.62 1.85
C ILE A 292 11.78 12.97 2.30
N PHE A 293 10.67 13.18 1.58
CA PHE A 293 9.37 12.57 1.83
C PHE A 293 9.10 11.34 0.95
N GLU A 294 10.06 10.93 0.08
CA GLU A 294 9.95 9.71 -0.71
C GLU A 294 10.20 8.48 0.18
N LYS A 295 9.49 7.39 -0.15
CA LYS A 295 9.63 6.10 0.57
C LYS A 295 11.04 5.56 0.48
N GLY A 296 11.65 5.27 1.64
CA GLY A 296 12.99 4.67 1.71
C GLY A 296 14.13 5.64 1.39
N PHE A 297 13.85 6.92 1.16
CA PHE A 297 14.91 7.89 0.88
C PHE A 297 15.72 8.21 2.15
N THR A 298 17.00 7.98 2.07
CA THR A 298 18.00 8.38 3.10
C THR A 298 19.03 9.23 2.41
N GLY A 299 19.05 10.55 2.69
CA GLY A 299 20.05 11.46 2.15
C GLY A 299 21.49 11.01 2.41
N TYR A 300 22.47 11.74 1.87
CA TYR A 300 23.90 11.39 1.96
C TYR A 300 24.34 11.13 3.41
N ASN A 301 23.86 11.92 4.37
CA ASN A 301 24.16 11.77 5.79
C ASN A 301 23.46 10.54 6.42
N GLY A 302 22.31 10.10 5.91
CA GLY A 302 21.60 8.92 6.37
C GLY A 302 22.25 7.60 5.91
N ARG A 303 22.97 7.61 4.78
CA ARG A 303 23.74 6.45 4.27
C ARG A 303 24.99 6.20 5.10
N SER A 304 25.67 7.24 5.57
CA SER A 304 26.84 7.13 6.44
C SER A 304 26.48 6.58 7.82
N ASP A 305 25.28 6.85 8.31
CA ASP A 305 24.85 6.50 9.67
C ASP A 305 24.20 5.11 9.79
N LYS A 306 24.03 4.33 8.70
CA LYS A 306 23.41 2.98 8.67
C LYS A 306 22.12 2.81 9.52
N LYS A 307 21.62 3.89 10.15
CA LYS A 307 20.57 3.92 11.16
C LYS A 307 19.24 4.57 10.72
N SER A 308 19.14 4.94 9.43
CA SER A 308 17.93 5.62 8.92
C SER A 308 17.17 4.68 7.99
N THR A 309 15.88 4.48 8.25
CA THR A 309 14.99 3.66 7.40
C THR A 309 14.49 4.41 6.16
N GLY A 310 14.54 5.75 6.18
CA GLY A 310 13.93 6.60 5.15
C GLY A 310 12.39 6.53 5.12
N ILE A 311 11.77 5.99 6.16
CA ILE A 311 10.31 5.77 6.19
C ILE A 311 9.60 6.81 7.05
N GLY A 312 10.27 7.37 8.06
CA GLY A 312 9.64 8.27 9.01
C GLY A 312 8.99 9.50 8.38
N LEU A 313 9.71 10.26 7.55
CA LEU A 313 9.17 11.44 6.87
C LEU A 313 8.13 11.06 5.79
N TYR A 314 8.29 9.94 5.13
CA TYR A 314 7.27 9.40 4.22
C TYR A 314 5.95 9.14 4.94
N LEU A 315 5.99 8.53 6.14
CA LEU A 315 4.79 8.33 6.96
C LEU A 315 4.19 9.65 7.41
N CYS A 316 5.03 10.61 7.83
CA CYS A 316 4.55 11.96 8.20
C CYS A 316 3.76 12.60 7.05
N ARG A 317 4.25 12.52 5.81
CA ARG A 317 3.56 13.05 4.64
C ARG A 317 2.23 12.35 4.39
N ARG A 318 2.19 11.00 4.39
CA ARG A 318 0.98 10.22 4.17
C ARG A 318 -0.08 10.50 5.24
N ILE A 319 0.34 10.59 6.52
CA ILE A 319 -0.58 10.94 7.62
C ILE A 319 -1.08 12.37 7.48
N ALA A 320 -0.19 13.33 7.20
CA ALA A 320 -0.57 14.72 7.01
C ALA A 320 -1.62 14.87 5.88
N GLU A 321 -1.40 14.23 4.73
CA GLU A 321 -2.35 14.19 3.62
C GLU A 321 -3.70 13.61 4.05
N ASN A 322 -3.73 12.51 4.80
CA ASN A 322 -4.96 11.90 5.30
C ASN A 322 -5.69 12.76 6.36
N LEU A 323 -4.94 13.52 7.16
CA LEU A 323 -5.50 14.48 8.13
C LEU A 323 -5.91 15.82 7.48
N GLY A 324 -5.73 15.99 6.18
CA GLY A 324 -5.98 17.25 5.48
C GLY A 324 -5.00 18.35 5.84
N CYS A 325 -3.75 17.99 6.17
CA CYS A 325 -2.66 18.90 6.47
C CYS A 325 -1.65 18.91 5.33
N GLU A 326 -0.96 20.02 5.13
CA GLU A 326 0.17 20.13 4.21
C GLU A 326 1.49 20.13 4.98
N ILE A 327 2.41 19.24 4.60
CA ILE A 327 3.75 19.16 5.17
C ILE A 327 4.77 19.62 4.13
N SER A 328 5.70 20.47 4.54
CA SER A 328 6.81 20.91 3.69
C SER A 328 8.06 21.16 4.53
N ALA A 329 9.22 21.27 3.88
CA ALA A 329 10.48 21.53 4.55
C ALA A 329 11.32 22.55 3.78
N THR A 330 12.06 23.37 4.52
CA THR A 330 13.10 24.26 4.02
C THR A 330 14.37 24.00 4.80
N SER A 331 15.52 23.99 4.15
CA SER A 331 16.78 23.68 4.81
C SER A 331 17.96 24.37 4.13
N THR A 332 18.98 24.65 4.93
CA THR A 332 20.28 25.13 4.45
C THR A 332 21.38 24.35 5.16
N VAL A 333 22.30 23.80 4.39
CA VAL A 333 23.44 23.01 4.91
C VAL A 333 24.24 23.85 5.90
N GLY A 334 24.51 23.30 7.08
CA GLY A 334 25.26 23.96 8.15
C GLY A 334 24.47 25.03 8.96
N ILE A 335 23.23 25.32 8.59
CA ILE A 335 22.36 26.22 9.32
C ILE A 335 21.25 25.49 10.07
N GLY A 336 20.57 24.55 9.39
CA GLY A 336 19.51 23.75 9.97
C GLY A 336 18.34 23.49 9.01
N THR A 337 17.27 22.93 9.58
CA THR A 337 16.06 22.56 8.84
C THR A 337 14.83 23.11 9.53
N THR A 338 13.86 23.57 8.76
CA THR A 338 12.52 23.93 9.23
C THR A 338 11.51 23.05 8.52
N VAL A 339 10.78 22.25 9.28
CA VAL A 339 9.62 21.51 8.79
C VAL A 339 8.36 22.27 9.18
N SER A 340 7.49 22.52 8.21
CA SER A 340 6.22 23.21 8.39
C SER A 340 5.05 22.26 8.18
N LEU A 341 4.09 22.28 9.11
CA LEU A 341 2.83 21.55 9.05
C LEU A 341 1.68 22.55 9.06
N ARG A 342 0.99 22.70 7.94
CA ARG A 342 -0.15 23.61 7.78
C ARG A 342 -1.47 22.88 7.91
N PHE A 343 -2.34 23.34 8.81
CA PHE A 343 -3.66 22.80 9.06
C PHE A 343 -4.68 23.46 8.12
N VAL A 344 -5.10 22.76 7.04
CA VAL A 344 -6.00 23.34 6.02
C VAL A 344 -7.44 23.02 6.40
N SER A 345 -8.17 24.02 6.92
CA SER A 345 -9.53 23.86 7.47
C SER A 345 -10.61 23.42 6.47
N GLU A 346 -10.36 23.47 5.15
CA GLU A 346 -11.33 23.07 4.12
C GLU A 346 -11.23 21.62 3.66
N ALA A 347 -10.11 20.94 3.89
CA ALA A 347 -9.89 19.56 3.43
C ALA A 347 -10.69 18.51 4.22
N CYS A 348 -11.22 18.87 5.39
CA CYS A 348 -12.07 18.00 6.21
C CYS A 348 -13.49 17.76 5.64
N LYS A 349 -13.86 18.36 4.50
CA LYS A 349 -15.21 18.20 3.89
C LYS A 349 -15.48 16.82 3.29
N ASN A 350 -14.47 15.98 3.10
CA ASN A 350 -14.62 14.66 2.49
C ASN A 350 -14.54 13.47 3.48
N VAL A 351 -14.37 13.72 4.77
CA VAL A 351 -14.41 12.67 5.79
C VAL A 351 -15.84 12.56 6.30
N ARG A 352 -16.48 11.42 6.08
CA ARG A 352 -17.84 11.13 6.57
C ARG A 352 -17.83 11.22 8.10
N TYR A 353 -18.62 12.14 8.62
CA TYR A 353 -18.99 12.17 10.03
C TYR A 353 -19.97 11.01 10.29
N GLU A 354 -19.63 10.05 11.10
CA GLU A 354 -20.57 9.23 11.83
C GLU A 354 -20.77 9.76 13.24
#